data_eaf88a51e4e53c03611dece0744db726
#
_entry.id   eaf88a51e4e53c03611dece0744db726
#
_cell.length_a   1.000
_cell.length_b   1.000
_cell.length_c   1.000
_cell.angle_alpha   90.00
_cell.angle_beta   90.00
_cell.angle_gamma   90.00
#
_symmetry.space_group_name_H-M   'P 1'
#
loop_
_entity.id
_entity.type
_entity.pdbx_description
1 polymer ?
#
loop_
_entity_poly.entity_id
_entity_poly.type
_entity_poly.pdbx_seq_one_letter_code
_entity_poly.pdbx_strand_id
1 'polypeptide(L)'
;MAKQSKSDQGGRFSYDGLDRVIHEKARLGILASLAAHNGGLLFNDLKELCALTDGNLSRHLSVLSEAGLVEIWKGQQGSRQQTMYRLTADGRTRFNEYISVLEGVVSDAHRKAAKQEARSTRGWKPA
;
A
#
# COMPACT_ATOMS: atom_id res chain seq x y z
N MET A 1 -9.43 9.31 21.76
CA MET A 1 -8.95 10.11 22.22
C MET A 1 -7.68 10.55 21.74
N ALA A 2 -6.73 10.01 22.09
CA ALA A 2 -5.50 10.51 21.72
C ALA A 2 -5.20 10.57 20.26
N LYS A 3 -5.92 9.90 19.46
CA LYS A 3 -5.69 9.91 18.14
C LYS A 3 -5.94 11.13 17.43
N GLN A 4 -6.76 11.93 17.86
CA GLN A 4 -7.06 13.07 17.23
C GLN A 4 -5.99 14.04 17.19
N SER A 5 -5.16 14.13 18.14
CA SER A 5 -4.19 15.13 18.19
C SER A 5 -3.16 15.03 17.10
N LYS A 6 -2.96 13.87 16.53
CA LYS A 6 -2.05 13.73 15.50
C LYS A 6 -2.41 14.46 14.27
N SER A 7 -3.61 14.37 13.83
CA SER A 7 -4.03 15.03 12.65
C SER A 7 -4.01 16.53 12.84
N ASP A 8 -4.19 17.00 14.04
CA ASP A 8 -4.17 18.41 14.27
C ASP A 8 -2.78 18.98 14.18
N GLN A 9 -1.78 18.17 14.43
CA GLN A 9 -0.43 18.62 14.40
C GLN A 9 0.19 18.58 13.03
N GLY A 10 -0.39 17.86 12.10
CA GLY A 10 0.15 17.75 10.78
C GLY A 10 -0.36 18.85 9.88
N GLY A 11 0.33 19.14 8.82
CA GLY A 11 -0.14 20.07 7.81
C GLY A 11 -1.26 19.46 7.01
N ARG A 12 -1.98 20.29 6.28
CA ARG A 12 -3.12 19.87 5.49
C ARG A 12 -2.76 18.75 4.51
N PHE A 13 -1.56 18.76 4.00
CA PHE A 13 -1.12 17.76 3.04
C PHE A 13 -0.04 16.83 3.59
N SER A 14 0.05 16.66 4.89
CA SER A 14 1.06 15.77 5.45
C SER A 14 0.67 14.30 5.35
N TYR A 15 -0.61 14.00 5.28
CA TYR A 15 -1.12 12.65 5.08
C TYR A 15 -0.54 11.62 6.06
N ASP A 16 -0.67 11.93 7.34
CA ASP A 16 -0.21 11.03 8.37
C ASP A 16 -0.91 9.68 8.32
N GLY A 17 -2.06 9.62 7.66
CA GLY A 17 -2.78 8.35 7.56
C GLY A 17 -2.20 7.37 6.55
N LEU A 18 -1.17 7.77 5.78
CA LEU A 18 -0.55 6.82 4.88
C LEU A 18 0.36 5.90 5.69
N ASP A 19 -0.02 4.63 5.74
CA ASP A 19 0.67 3.62 6.55
C ASP A 19 2.09 3.43 6.04
N ARG A 20 3.07 3.57 6.91
CA ARG A 20 4.46 3.46 6.52
C ARG A 20 4.84 2.08 6.03
N VAL A 21 4.29 1.06 6.62
CA VAL A 21 4.60 -0.31 6.20
C VAL A 21 4.07 -0.54 4.80
N ILE A 22 2.90 0.01 4.49
CA ILE A 22 2.27 -0.17 3.21
C ILE A 22 2.84 0.79 2.16
N HIS A 23 3.18 2.00 2.60
CA HIS A 23 3.61 3.04 1.67
C HIS A 23 5.06 2.86 1.26
N GLU A 24 5.31 1.76 0.56
CA GLU A 24 6.62 1.43 0.03
C GLU A 24 6.31 0.66 -1.25
N LYS A 25 6.96 1.02 -2.33
CA LYS A 25 6.59 0.56 -3.66
C LYS A 25 6.41 -0.96 -3.76
N ALA A 26 7.37 -1.72 -3.31
CA ALA A 26 7.30 -3.18 -3.45
C ALA A 26 6.19 -3.76 -2.58
N ARG A 27 6.06 -3.28 -1.36
CA ARG A 27 5.04 -3.79 -0.45
C ARG A 27 3.65 -3.39 -0.92
N LEU A 28 3.51 -2.19 -1.46
CA LEU A 28 2.24 -1.76 -2.03
C LEU A 28 1.84 -2.70 -3.18
N GLY A 29 2.79 -3.04 -4.05
CA GLY A 29 2.52 -3.95 -5.15
C GLY A 29 2.11 -5.33 -4.69
N ILE A 30 2.78 -5.85 -3.66
CA ILE A 30 2.45 -7.15 -3.11
C ILE A 30 1.03 -7.14 -2.54
N LEU A 31 0.72 -6.12 -1.73
CA LEU A 31 -0.60 -6.06 -1.11
C LEU A 31 -1.71 -5.85 -2.13
N ALA A 32 -1.47 -5.06 -3.15
CA ALA A 32 -2.45 -4.87 -4.21
C ALA A 32 -2.71 -6.17 -4.96
N SER A 33 -1.65 -6.94 -5.23
CA SER A 33 -1.78 -8.22 -5.90
C SER A 33 -2.60 -9.19 -5.05
N LEU A 34 -2.32 -9.23 -3.76
CA LEU A 34 -3.04 -10.12 -2.85
C LEU A 34 -4.49 -9.67 -2.66
N ALA A 35 -4.72 -8.36 -2.65
CA ALA A 35 -6.08 -7.85 -2.53
C ALA A 35 -6.93 -8.24 -3.74
N ALA A 36 -6.31 -8.34 -4.89
CA ALA A 36 -7.01 -8.73 -6.11
C ALA A 36 -7.22 -10.24 -6.22
N HIS A 37 -6.53 -11.02 -5.37
CA HIS A 37 -6.62 -12.49 -5.45
C HIS A 37 -6.96 -13.06 -4.07
N ASN A 38 -8.25 -13.07 -3.76
CA ASN A 38 -8.72 -13.52 -2.45
C ASN A 38 -8.28 -14.93 -2.09
N GLY A 39 -8.10 -15.78 -3.05
CA GLY A 39 -7.66 -17.15 -2.78
C GLY A 39 -6.19 -17.29 -2.47
N GLY A 40 -5.45 -16.21 -2.60
CA GLY A 40 -4.01 -16.23 -2.34
C GLY A 40 -3.19 -16.41 -3.59
N LEU A 41 -1.90 -16.17 -3.47
CA LEU A 41 -0.97 -16.31 -4.57
C LEU A 41 0.25 -17.09 -4.11
N LEU A 42 0.83 -17.84 -5.00
CA LEU A 42 2.05 -18.56 -4.71
C LEU A 42 3.24 -17.60 -4.81
N PHE A 43 4.34 -18.01 -4.22
CA PHE A 43 5.55 -17.17 -4.20
C PHE A 43 5.95 -16.75 -5.62
N ASN A 44 5.99 -17.69 -6.55
CA ASN A 44 6.41 -17.37 -7.90
C ASN A 44 5.44 -16.46 -8.64
N ASP A 45 4.15 -16.56 -8.34
CA ASP A 45 3.16 -15.68 -8.94
C ASP A 45 3.39 -14.24 -8.47
N LEU A 46 3.65 -14.08 -7.18
CA LEU A 46 3.92 -12.76 -6.64
C LEU A 46 5.20 -12.19 -7.22
N LYS A 47 6.21 -13.04 -7.37
CA LYS A 47 7.48 -12.61 -7.90
C LYS A 47 7.31 -12.03 -9.30
N GLU A 48 6.53 -12.69 -10.13
CA GLU A 48 6.29 -12.23 -11.47
C GLU A 48 5.40 -11.01 -11.52
N LEU A 49 4.32 -11.01 -10.77
CA LEU A 49 3.39 -9.90 -10.78
C LEU A 49 4.05 -8.61 -10.30
N CYS A 50 4.94 -8.72 -9.35
CA CYS A 50 5.57 -7.54 -8.75
C CYS A 50 6.97 -7.25 -9.29
N ALA A 51 7.46 -8.11 -10.18
CA ALA A 51 8.78 -7.96 -10.79
C ALA A 51 9.87 -7.81 -9.74
N LEU A 52 9.88 -8.73 -8.78
CA LEU A 52 10.86 -8.70 -7.70
C LEU A 52 11.78 -9.90 -7.78
N THR A 53 12.97 -9.78 -7.19
CA THR A 53 13.87 -10.92 -7.06
C THR A 53 13.40 -11.77 -5.89
N ASP A 54 13.86 -13.02 -5.82
CA ASP A 54 13.52 -13.92 -4.74
C ASP A 54 13.86 -13.30 -3.39
N GLY A 55 15.04 -12.74 -3.27
CA GLY A 55 15.49 -12.16 -2.00
C GLY A 55 14.67 -10.95 -1.59
N ASN A 56 14.36 -10.07 -2.53
CA ASN A 56 13.59 -8.90 -2.21
C ASN A 56 12.15 -9.26 -1.85
N LEU A 57 11.57 -10.19 -2.59
CA LEU A 57 10.21 -10.63 -2.28
C LEU A 57 10.16 -11.28 -0.90
N SER A 58 11.12 -12.16 -0.59
CA SER A 58 11.16 -12.80 0.72
C SER A 58 11.27 -11.80 1.83
N ARG A 59 12.11 -10.79 1.66
CA ARG A 59 12.32 -9.79 2.69
C ARG A 59 11.05 -8.97 2.92
N HIS A 60 10.39 -8.56 1.85
CA HIS A 60 9.17 -7.78 1.98
C HIS A 60 8.02 -8.61 2.54
N LEU A 61 7.94 -9.89 2.17
CA LEU A 61 6.91 -10.75 2.72
C LEU A 61 7.11 -10.97 4.22
N SER A 62 8.37 -11.04 4.66
CA SER A 62 8.66 -11.14 6.09
C SER A 62 8.19 -9.90 6.85
N VAL A 63 8.45 -8.72 6.30
CA VAL A 63 8.01 -7.48 6.92
C VAL A 63 6.48 -7.46 7.02
N LEU A 64 5.80 -7.85 5.95
CA LEU A 64 4.34 -7.84 5.92
C LEU A 64 3.75 -8.88 6.86
N SER A 65 4.38 -10.03 6.94
CA SER A 65 3.92 -11.08 7.83
C SER A 65 4.10 -10.68 9.29
N GLU A 66 5.23 -10.08 9.62
CA GLU A 66 5.48 -9.62 10.98
C GLU A 66 4.54 -8.50 11.38
N ALA A 67 4.11 -7.69 10.42
CA ALA A 67 3.17 -6.62 10.69
C ALA A 67 1.72 -7.13 10.77
N GLY A 68 1.52 -8.43 10.56
CA GLY A 68 0.18 -9.01 10.65
C GLY A 68 -0.69 -8.77 9.43
N LEU A 69 -0.09 -8.36 8.31
CA LEU A 69 -0.86 -8.04 7.11
C LEU A 69 -1.02 -9.22 6.17
N VAL A 70 -0.08 -10.15 6.20
CA VAL A 70 -0.05 -11.28 5.29
C VAL A 70 0.07 -12.56 6.08
N GLU A 71 -0.63 -13.59 5.67
CA GLU A 71 -0.50 -14.91 6.29
C GLU A 71 0.04 -15.88 5.27
N ILE A 72 0.74 -16.89 5.77
CA ILE A 72 1.45 -17.84 4.95
C ILE A 72 0.82 -19.21 5.15
N TRP A 73 0.47 -19.85 4.04
CA TRP A 73 -0.13 -21.17 4.09
C TRP A 73 0.77 -22.14 3.39
N LYS A 74 0.98 -23.31 3.99
CA LYS A 74 1.79 -24.35 3.39
C LYS A 74 0.89 -25.48 2.98
N GLY A 75 1.14 -26.02 1.79
CA GLY A 75 0.36 -27.11 1.27
C GLY A 75 1.20 -27.98 0.39
N GLN A 76 0.57 -28.96 -0.19
CA GLN A 76 1.25 -29.87 -1.06
C GLN A 76 0.48 -30.10 -2.32
N GLN A 77 1.19 -30.19 -3.44
CA GLN A 77 0.57 -30.55 -4.66
C GLN A 77 1.37 -31.73 -5.17
N GLY A 78 0.84 -32.92 -5.06
CA GLY A 78 1.57 -34.14 -5.32
C GLY A 78 2.67 -34.27 -4.27
N SER A 79 3.91 -34.45 -4.68
CA SER A 79 5.02 -34.55 -3.75
C SER A 79 5.69 -33.18 -3.55
N ARG A 80 5.16 -32.13 -4.17
CA ARG A 80 5.79 -30.85 -4.08
C ARG A 80 5.18 -29.99 -3.02
N GLN A 81 5.99 -29.39 -2.17
CA GLN A 81 5.51 -28.45 -1.19
C GLN A 81 5.34 -27.10 -1.82
N GLN A 82 4.28 -26.41 -1.47
CA GLN A 82 4.02 -25.08 -1.99
C GLN A 82 3.71 -24.14 -0.86
N THR A 83 4.04 -22.88 -1.06
CA THR A 83 3.75 -21.83 -0.09
C THR A 83 2.84 -20.80 -0.75
N MET A 84 1.73 -20.51 -0.10
CA MET A 84 0.77 -19.54 -0.58
C MET A 84 0.64 -18.40 0.39
N TYR A 85 0.43 -17.21 -0.13
CA TYR A 85 0.34 -16.00 0.67
C TYR A 85 -1.03 -15.36 0.47
N ARG A 86 -1.61 -14.87 1.54
CA ARG A 86 -2.91 -14.21 1.48
C ARG A 86 -2.93 -13.04 2.44
N LEU A 87 -3.79 -12.06 2.19
CA LEU A 87 -4.01 -11.01 3.16
C LEU A 87 -4.72 -11.59 4.36
N THR A 88 -4.35 -11.14 5.55
CA THR A 88 -5.14 -11.44 6.74
C THR A 88 -6.35 -10.51 6.72
N ALA A 89 -7.33 -10.76 7.59
CA ALA A 89 -8.47 -9.86 7.72
C ALA A 89 -7.99 -8.47 8.10
N ASP A 90 -7.02 -8.39 9.00
CA ASP A 90 -6.46 -7.13 9.43
C ASP A 90 -5.72 -6.47 8.27
N GLY A 91 -5.00 -7.25 7.49
CA GLY A 91 -4.30 -6.74 6.33
C GLY A 91 -5.24 -6.12 5.32
N ARG A 92 -6.38 -6.77 5.10
CA ARG A 92 -7.36 -6.25 4.16
C ARG A 92 -7.94 -4.93 4.67
N THR A 93 -8.25 -4.86 5.94
CA THR A 93 -8.79 -3.65 6.54
C THR A 93 -7.78 -2.50 6.43
N ARG A 94 -6.55 -2.76 6.81
CA ARG A 94 -5.51 -1.72 6.77
C ARG A 94 -5.21 -1.28 5.34
N PHE A 95 -5.22 -2.23 4.41
CA PHE A 95 -4.96 -1.87 3.02
C PHE A 95 -6.11 -1.01 2.47
N ASN A 96 -7.34 -1.34 2.81
CA ASN A 96 -8.48 -0.54 2.37
C ASN A 96 -8.44 0.87 2.95
N GLU A 97 -8.01 1.00 4.19
CA GLU A 97 -7.86 2.30 4.81
C GLU A 97 -6.77 3.10 4.10
N TYR A 98 -5.67 2.44 3.76
CA TYR A 98 -4.59 3.08 3.05
C TYR A 98 -5.09 3.60 1.69
N ILE A 99 -5.85 2.77 0.96
CA ILE A 99 -6.38 3.17 -0.33
C ILE A 99 -7.31 4.37 -0.20
N SER A 100 -8.12 4.41 0.85
CA SER A 100 -9.00 5.55 1.10
C SER A 100 -8.21 6.83 1.29
N VAL A 101 -7.14 6.78 2.06
CA VAL A 101 -6.32 7.95 2.28
C VAL A 101 -5.66 8.38 0.98
N LEU A 102 -5.19 7.41 0.19
CA LEU A 102 -4.55 7.70 -1.07
C LEU A 102 -5.53 8.35 -2.04
N GLU A 103 -6.76 7.89 -2.06
CA GLU A 103 -7.81 8.51 -2.88
C GLU A 103 -8.01 9.95 -2.47
N GLY A 104 -7.92 10.23 -1.18
CA GLY A 104 -8.01 11.59 -0.68
C GLY A 104 -6.87 12.47 -1.20
N VAL A 105 -5.67 11.91 -1.30
CA VAL A 105 -4.52 12.62 -1.84
C VAL A 105 -4.80 13.03 -3.29
N VAL A 106 -5.29 12.09 -4.08
CA VAL A 106 -5.59 12.34 -5.48
C VAL A 106 -6.69 13.40 -5.61
N SER A 107 -7.73 13.26 -4.81
CA SER A 107 -8.84 14.18 -4.83
C SER A 107 -8.40 15.59 -4.45
N ASP A 108 -7.59 15.71 -3.41
CA ASP A 108 -7.08 17.01 -2.96
C ASP A 108 -6.25 17.67 -4.06
N ALA A 109 -5.39 16.90 -4.71
CA ALA A 109 -4.55 17.44 -5.75
C ALA A 109 -5.38 17.97 -6.91
N HIS A 110 -6.37 17.22 -7.34
CA HIS A 110 -7.20 17.62 -8.47
C HIS A 110 -8.07 18.84 -8.13
N ARG A 111 -8.68 18.84 -6.96
CA ARG A 111 -9.54 19.92 -6.60
C ARG A 111 -8.78 21.22 -6.40
N LYS A 112 -7.63 21.14 -5.74
CA LYS A 112 -6.82 22.34 -5.51
C LYS A 112 -6.26 22.87 -6.81
N ALA A 113 -5.87 22.02 -7.72
CA ALA A 113 -5.36 22.46 -9.00
C ALA A 113 -6.43 23.20 -9.78
N ALA A 114 -7.63 22.69 -9.78
CA ALA A 114 -8.73 23.32 -10.49
C ALA A 114 -9.03 24.70 -9.93
N LYS A 115 -8.96 24.85 -8.61
CA LYS A 115 -9.20 26.11 -8.00
C LYS A 115 -8.09 27.09 -8.31
N GLN A 116 -6.87 26.66 -8.30
CA GLN A 116 -5.75 27.53 -8.53
C GLN A 116 -5.64 28.01 -9.96
N GLU A 117 -6.19 27.26 -10.87
CA GLU A 117 -6.17 27.66 -12.23
C GLU A 117 -6.85 28.96 -12.46
N ALA A 118 -7.80 29.34 -11.64
CA ALA A 118 -8.51 30.57 -11.78
C ALA A 118 -7.66 31.77 -11.39
N ARG A 119 -6.55 31.55 -10.71
CA ARG A 119 -5.75 32.65 -10.26
C ARG A 119 -4.65 32.97 -11.21
N SER A 120 -4.30 34.23 -11.27
CA SER A 120 -3.29 34.69 -12.16
C SER A 120 -1.90 34.27 -11.73
N THR A 121 -1.04 33.99 -12.69
CA THR A 121 0.34 33.73 -12.39
C THR A 121 1.17 34.96 -12.69
N ARG A 122 0.51 36.09 -12.85
CA ARG A 122 1.17 37.33 -13.13
C ARG A 122 2.22 37.63 -12.09
N GLY A 123 3.40 38.04 -12.47
CA GLY A 123 4.46 38.34 -11.53
C GLY A 123 5.39 37.17 -11.25
N TRP A 124 5.01 35.95 -11.65
CA TRP A 124 5.85 34.79 -11.41
C TRP A 124 6.59 34.40 -12.68
N LYS A 125 7.83 34.00 -12.53
CA LYS A 125 8.65 33.58 -13.66
C LYS A 125 9.29 32.26 -13.35
N PRO A 126 9.59 31.47 -14.37
CA PRO A 126 10.30 30.21 -14.15
C PRO A 126 11.67 30.49 -13.57
N ALA A 127 12.13 29.61 -12.73
CA ALA A 127 13.44 29.77 -12.10
C ALA A 127 14.57 29.36 -13.02
#